data_10b343e31889e4d8482cf4be45b9638e
#
_entry.id   10b343e31889e4d8482cf4be45b9638e
#
_cell.length_a   1.000
_cell.length_b   1.000
_cell.length_c   1.000
_cell.angle_alpha   90.00
_cell.angle_beta   90.00
_cell.angle_gamma   90.00
#
_symmetry.space_group_name_H-M   'P 1'
#
loop_
_entity.id
_entity.type
_entity.pdbx_description
1 polymer ?
#
loop_
_entity_poly.entity_id
_entity_poly.type
_entity_poly.pdbx_seq_one_letter_code
_entity_poly.pdbx_strand_id
1 'polypeptide(L)'
;MKLSRRGFLAVASGTGAALTLTNCGLEANPGQAGELLRSKAPLPEPFQVPLPIPPVKKPVRSDARADYYRVVQKKASIEILPGLKTEVMGYDGLLPGPTFDVRSGRTTVIEQVNELDVSTVVHLHGGHTPAASDGWPLDLLMPAGGQGEHAGHHTMTGGDMKMGSRTYTYPNTQRAAMLWYHDHTMDYTAPQVYRGLFGLHIVRDDEEDRLPLPRGDREIPLVIADRAFDDNGAFLYPVAKDGVGVESQYMEGVIGDVTLVNGAPWPVHEVDAVRYRLRFLNASNARRYELAFDQGPAKFVQIGSDGGLLDKPVEHKTLVIAPAERFDVIVDFSQYQPGDDVTLVNKLDGSANVMRFKVTRKAADESRIPDKLSSYAAVPEPAGLIKRLWRFRRGDAGGHKGWTINGKAFDPKVMQAQVKLDQYEVWSFVTDVHHPVHVHLAPFQVLRRGGGDPGEYDGGWKDTVDIRPAEVVDVLVKFTAHKGKYLIHCHNLEHEDMAMMAAFETI
;
A
#
# COMPACT_ATOMS: atom_id res chain seq x y z
N MET A 1 34.79 -7.00 -12.00
CA MET A 1 35.04 -8.44 -11.80
C MET A 1 33.67 -9.11 -11.86
N LYS A 2 33.36 -9.81 -12.97
CA LYS A 2 32.05 -10.45 -13.17
C LYS A 2 32.02 -11.75 -12.38
N LEU A 3 31.24 -11.82 -11.32
CA LEU A 3 30.97 -13.08 -10.57
C LEU A 3 29.94 -13.89 -11.38
N SER A 4 30.31 -15.06 -11.84
CA SER A 4 29.44 -15.98 -12.55
C SER A 4 28.53 -16.73 -11.57
N ARG A 5 27.32 -17.13 -12.04
CA ARG A 5 26.34 -17.94 -11.27
C ARG A 5 26.91 -19.22 -10.63
N ARG A 6 28.04 -19.75 -11.13
CA ARG A 6 28.73 -20.93 -10.59
C ARG A 6 29.55 -20.66 -9.33
N GLY A 7 29.98 -19.42 -9.07
CA GLY A 7 30.76 -19.07 -7.87
C GLY A 7 29.93 -18.97 -6.59
N PHE A 8 28.61 -18.80 -6.69
CA PHE A 8 27.74 -18.67 -5.54
C PHE A 8 27.32 -20.01 -4.92
N LEU A 9 27.32 -21.08 -5.72
CA LEU A 9 26.97 -22.45 -5.26
C LEU A 9 28.13 -23.24 -4.65
N ALA A 10 29.38 -22.76 -4.70
CA ALA A 10 30.56 -23.50 -4.24
C ALA A 10 30.96 -23.27 -2.76
N VAL A 11 30.24 -22.42 -2.02
CA VAL A 11 30.48 -22.13 -0.59
C VAL A 11 29.54 -22.91 0.34
N ALA A 12 28.56 -23.65 -0.20
CA ALA A 12 27.56 -24.39 0.59
C ALA A 12 27.77 -25.89 0.69
N SER A 13 28.96 -26.44 0.34
CA SER A 13 29.23 -27.89 0.43
C SER A 13 30.36 -28.19 1.39
N GLY A 14 30.02 -28.26 2.67
CA GLY A 14 30.96 -28.74 3.72
C GLY A 14 30.22 -28.96 5.02
N THR A 15 29.62 -30.09 5.20
CA THR A 15 29.39 -30.99 6.33
C THR A 15 28.02 -31.65 6.25
N GLY A 16 28.02 -32.93 5.92
CA GLY A 16 26.83 -33.75 5.89
C GLY A 16 26.29 -34.05 7.28
N ALA A 17 25.04 -33.70 7.50
CA ALA A 17 24.16 -34.35 8.44
C ALA A 17 22.80 -34.48 7.74
N ALA A 18 22.45 -35.71 7.39
CA ALA A 18 21.10 -36.03 6.89
C ALA A 18 20.09 -35.84 8.03
N LEU A 19 19.41 -34.72 8.04
CA LEU A 19 18.19 -34.52 8.80
C LEU A 19 17.01 -34.97 7.95
N THR A 20 16.42 -36.10 8.35
CA THR A 20 15.11 -36.55 7.88
C THR A 20 14.07 -35.47 8.28
N LEU A 21 13.69 -34.63 7.34
CA LEU A 21 12.54 -33.74 7.46
C LEU A 21 11.28 -34.60 7.40
N THR A 22 10.67 -34.87 8.56
CA THR A 22 9.31 -35.32 8.66
C THR A 22 8.40 -34.21 8.09
N ASN A 23 7.68 -34.57 7.07
CA ASN A 23 6.74 -33.77 6.31
C ASN A 23 5.58 -33.29 7.21
N CYS A 24 5.73 -32.16 7.90
CA CYS A 24 4.59 -31.33 8.30
C CYS A 24 4.30 -30.44 7.10
N GLY A 25 3.18 -30.68 6.44
CA GLY A 25 2.79 -30.00 5.20
C GLY A 25 2.60 -28.50 5.39
N LEU A 26 3.67 -27.76 5.23
CA LEU A 26 3.69 -26.34 4.91
C LEU A 26 3.86 -26.27 3.40
N GLU A 27 2.75 -26.14 2.67
CA GLU A 27 2.79 -25.69 1.29
C GLU A 27 3.23 -24.22 1.33
N ALA A 28 4.54 -23.99 1.30
CA ALA A 28 5.09 -22.65 1.07
C ALA A 28 4.64 -22.20 -0.33
N ASN A 29 3.70 -21.26 -0.39
CA ASN A 29 3.30 -20.65 -1.65
C ASN A 29 4.49 -19.79 -2.15
N PRO A 30 5.18 -20.15 -3.26
CA PRO A 30 6.47 -19.57 -3.64
C PRO A 30 6.40 -18.08 -4.06
N GLY A 31 5.23 -17.44 -4.00
CA GLY A 31 5.02 -16.05 -4.35
C GLY A 31 4.59 -15.14 -3.19
N GLN A 32 4.32 -15.69 -2.00
CA GLN A 32 3.86 -14.93 -0.83
C GLN A 32 4.94 -14.89 0.26
N ALA A 33 5.01 -13.77 0.99
CA ALA A 33 5.70 -13.67 2.26
C ALA A 33 4.63 -13.54 3.34
N GLY A 34 4.40 -14.59 4.13
CA GLY A 34 3.41 -14.60 5.20
C GLY A 34 2.70 -15.95 5.37
N GLU A 35 2.02 -16.08 6.49
CA GLU A 35 1.29 -17.28 6.90
C GLU A 35 -0.23 -17.07 6.81
N LEU A 36 -0.93 -18.09 6.30
CA LEU A 36 -2.38 -18.03 6.13
C LEU A 36 -3.11 -18.18 7.47
N LEU A 37 -3.83 -17.13 7.84
CA LEU A 37 -4.76 -17.10 8.96
C LEU A 37 -6.17 -17.43 8.45
N ARG A 38 -6.78 -18.49 8.96
CA ARG A 38 -8.10 -18.94 8.51
C ARG A 38 -9.21 -18.38 9.37
N SER A 39 -10.27 -17.95 8.71
CA SER A 39 -11.53 -17.58 9.38
C SER A 39 -12.17 -18.78 10.08
N LYS A 40 -12.86 -18.48 11.18
CA LYS A 40 -13.72 -19.42 11.94
C LYS A 40 -15.19 -19.18 11.64
N ALA A 41 -15.56 -17.96 11.25
CA ALA A 41 -16.91 -17.61 10.83
C ALA A 41 -17.34 -18.40 9.59
N PRO A 42 -18.64 -18.71 9.42
CA PRO A 42 -19.17 -19.18 8.15
C PRO A 42 -18.98 -18.08 7.08
N LEU A 43 -18.29 -18.42 5.99
CA LEU A 43 -18.05 -17.51 4.90
C LEU A 43 -19.18 -17.55 3.87
N PRO A 44 -19.59 -16.40 3.29
CA PRO A 44 -20.58 -16.36 2.24
C PRO A 44 -20.02 -16.94 0.93
N GLU A 45 -20.91 -17.37 0.06
CA GLU A 45 -20.55 -17.64 -1.32
C GLU A 45 -20.03 -16.35 -1.98
N PRO A 46 -18.98 -16.43 -2.80
CA PRO A 46 -18.47 -15.26 -3.50
C PRO A 46 -19.50 -14.57 -4.39
N PHE A 47 -19.36 -13.27 -4.59
CA PHE A 47 -20.15 -12.44 -5.51
C PHE A 47 -21.64 -12.26 -5.12
N GLN A 48 -21.93 -12.36 -3.83
CA GLN A 48 -23.27 -12.08 -3.29
C GLN A 48 -23.42 -10.64 -2.79
N VAL A 49 -22.30 -9.98 -2.45
CA VAL A 49 -22.31 -8.62 -1.89
C VAL A 49 -21.97 -7.61 -2.99
N PRO A 50 -22.77 -6.54 -3.15
CA PRO A 50 -22.43 -5.47 -4.09
C PRO A 50 -21.10 -4.77 -3.67
N LEU A 51 -20.33 -4.31 -4.67
CA LEU A 51 -19.13 -3.51 -4.42
C LEU A 51 -19.53 -2.14 -3.83
N PRO A 52 -19.11 -1.80 -2.61
CA PRO A 52 -19.29 -0.44 -2.10
C PRO A 52 -18.26 0.50 -2.73
N ILE A 53 -18.66 1.76 -2.94
CA ILE A 53 -17.73 2.81 -3.36
C ILE A 53 -17.48 3.73 -2.17
N PRO A 54 -16.23 3.91 -1.72
CA PRO A 54 -15.92 4.79 -0.60
C PRO A 54 -16.40 6.23 -0.88
N PRO A 55 -17.17 6.86 0.03
CA PRO A 55 -17.76 8.16 -0.23
C PRO A 55 -16.70 9.26 -0.32
N VAL A 56 -16.88 10.22 -1.21
CA VAL A 56 -16.02 11.39 -1.31
C VAL A 56 -16.33 12.37 -0.17
N LYS A 57 -15.30 12.65 0.64
CA LYS A 57 -15.39 13.60 1.76
C LYS A 57 -15.57 15.03 1.25
N LYS A 58 -16.57 15.73 1.75
CA LYS A 58 -16.78 17.15 1.45
C LYS A 58 -15.99 18.01 2.45
N PRO A 59 -15.38 19.13 2.02
CA PRO A 59 -14.77 20.08 2.94
C PRO A 59 -15.83 20.73 3.85
N VAL A 60 -15.46 20.94 5.11
CA VAL A 60 -16.30 21.69 6.06
C VAL A 60 -16.20 23.19 5.83
N ARG A 61 -15.13 23.64 5.19
CA ARG A 61 -14.87 25.02 4.79
C ARG A 61 -13.88 25.05 3.62
N SER A 62 -14.01 26.04 2.76
CA SER A 62 -13.06 26.35 1.70
C SER A 62 -12.76 27.85 1.69
N ASP A 63 -11.53 28.19 1.32
CA ASP A 63 -11.15 29.57 1.02
C ASP A 63 -10.36 29.65 -0.31
N ALA A 64 -9.76 30.79 -0.63
CA ALA A 64 -9.07 30.98 -1.90
C ALA A 64 -7.86 30.05 -2.10
N ARG A 65 -7.29 29.45 -1.04
CA ARG A 65 -6.03 28.68 -1.08
C ARG A 65 -6.19 27.25 -0.64
N ALA A 66 -7.18 26.95 0.22
CA ALA A 66 -7.26 25.66 0.89
C ALA A 66 -8.70 25.16 1.05
N ASP A 67 -8.82 23.84 1.13
CA ASP A 67 -10.01 23.12 1.58
C ASP A 67 -9.74 22.50 2.93
N TYR A 68 -10.67 22.67 3.86
CA TYR A 68 -10.56 22.24 5.24
C TYR A 68 -11.53 21.10 5.49
N TYR A 69 -11.01 20.04 6.10
CA TYR A 69 -11.76 18.84 6.41
C TYR A 69 -11.66 18.54 7.90
N ARG A 70 -12.64 17.83 8.40
CA ARG A 70 -12.62 17.23 9.74
C ARG A 70 -12.97 15.75 9.60
N VAL A 71 -12.14 14.88 10.18
CA VAL A 71 -12.29 13.43 10.19
C VAL A 71 -12.24 12.94 11.61
N VAL A 72 -13.16 12.04 11.96
CA VAL A 72 -13.19 11.42 13.28
C VAL A 72 -12.77 9.97 13.17
N GLN A 73 -11.68 9.61 13.81
CA GLN A 73 -11.26 8.22 13.98
C GLN A 73 -12.08 7.62 15.11
N LYS A 74 -12.88 6.61 14.80
CA LYS A 74 -13.80 6.01 15.77
C LYS A 74 -14.10 4.56 15.46
N LYS A 75 -14.52 3.82 16.48
CA LYS A 75 -15.09 2.48 16.33
C LYS A 75 -16.47 2.56 15.65
N ALA A 76 -16.74 1.59 14.80
CA ALA A 76 -18.04 1.40 14.19
C ALA A 76 -18.34 -0.10 14.06
N SER A 77 -19.61 -0.47 14.18
CA SER A 77 -20.06 -1.84 13.95
C SER A 77 -20.70 -1.91 12.56
N ILE A 78 -20.05 -2.58 11.63
CA ILE A 78 -20.51 -2.73 10.24
C ILE A 78 -20.77 -4.20 9.93
N GLU A 79 -21.50 -4.47 8.86
CA GLU A 79 -21.74 -5.83 8.36
C GLU A 79 -20.80 -6.08 7.17
N ILE A 80 -19.75 -6.88 7.38
CA ILE A 80 -18.84 -7.33 6.32
C ILE A 80 -19.29 -8.70 5.83
N LEU A 81 -19.41 -9.66 6.75
CA LEU A 81 -19.99 -10.96 6.45
C LEU A 81 -21.50 -10.90 6.68
N PRO A 82 -22.33 -11.40 5.74
CA PRO A 82 -23.78 -11.36 5.88
C PRO A 82 -24.30 -11.93 7.21
N GLY A 83 -25.06 -11.11 7.93
CA GLY A 83 -25.65 -11.49 9.22
C GLY A 83 -24.71 -11.38 10.43
N LEU A 84 -23.45 -11.03 10.25
CA LEU A 84 -22.47 -10.84 11.32
C LEU A 84 -22.03 -9.38 11.41
N LYS A 85 -21.73 -8.92 12.63
CA LYS A 85 -21.24 -7.58 12.88
C LYS A 85 -19.73 -7.60 13.17
N THR A 86 -18.99 -6.75 12.44
CA THR A 86 -17.57 -6.56 12.63
C THR A 86 -17.33 -5.19 13.23
N GLU A 87 -16.64 -5.10 14.37
CA GLU A 87 -16.13 -3.83 14.88
C GLU A 87 -14.90 -3.42 14.05
N VAL A 88 -14.95 -2.23 13.50
CA VAL A 88 -13.85 -1.62 12.76
C VAL A 88 -13.37 -0.35 13.47
N MET A 89 -12.09 -0.03 13.32
CA MET A 89 -11.53 1.28 13.62
C MET A 89 -11.48 2.04 12.30
N GLY A 90 -12.34 3.04 12.11
CA GLY A 90 -12.48 3.68 10.81
C GLY A 90 -12.35 5.20 10.87
N TYR A 91 -11.81 5.80 9.83
CA TYR A 91 -11.94 7.22 9.59
C TYR A 91 -13.41 7.52 9.24
N ASP A 92 -14.06 8.35 10.07
CA ASP A 92 -15.52 8.53 10.12
C ASP A 92 -16.32 7.23 10.39
N GLY A 93 -15.66 6.19 10.90
CA GLY A 93 -16.25 4.87 11.14
C GLY A 93 -16.54 4.07 9.88
N LEU A 94 -15.84 4.35 8.79
CA LEU A 94 -15.97 3.66 7.50
C LEU A 94 -14.79 2.71 7.24
N LEU A 95 -15.02 1.70 6.40
CA LEU A 95 -14.02 0.76 5.90
C LEU A 95 -14.19 0.54 4.37
N PRO A 96 -13.28 1.01 3.52
CA PRO A 96 -12.23 2.00 3.81
C PRO A 96 -12.80 3.33 4.29
N GLY A 97 -11.96 4.17 4.89
CA GLY A 97 -12.30 5.56 5.21
C GLY A 97 -12.71 6.36 3.98
N PRO A 98 -13.22 7.60 4.15
CA PRO A 98 -13.70 8.43 3.04
C PRO A 98 -12.57 8.78 2.06
N THR A 99 -12.91 8.92 0.79
CA THR A 99 -12.00 9.39 -0.25
C THR A 99 -11.87 10.91 -0.22
N PHE A 100 -10.65 11.44 -0.15
CA PHE A 100 -10.37 12.83 -0.48
C PHE A 100 -10.11 12.93 -1.99
N ASP A 101 -10.91 13.74 -2.69
CA ASP A 101 -10.70 14.06 -4.11
C ASP A 101 -10.33 15.54 -4.19
N VAL A 102 -9.05 15.81 -4.45
CA VAL A 102 -8.42 17.13 -4.27
C VAL A 102 -7.68 17.58 -5.53
N ARG A 103 -7.33 18.87 -5.58
CA ARG A 103 -6.61 19.46 -6.72
C ARG A 103 -5.13 19.67 -6.42
N SER A 104 -4.28 19.34 -7.39
CA SER A 104 -2.86 19.73 -7.40
C SER A 104 -2.70 21.24 -7.22
N GLY A 105 -1.76 21.64 -6.34
CA GLY A 105 -1.50 23.03 -6.00
C GLY A 105 -2.54 23.69 -5.07
N ARG A 106 -3.61 22.98 -4.68
CA ARG A 106 -4.59 23.46 -3.70
C ARG A 106 -4.36 22.74 -2.36
N THR A 107 -4.12 23.50 -1.31
CA THR A 107 -3.81 22.94 0.01
C THR A 107 -5.02 22.22 0.60
N THR A 108 -4.80 21.01 1.13
CA THR A 108 -5.76 20.27 1.94
C THR A 108 -5.34 20.33 3.39
N VAL A 109 -6.24 20.80 4.26
CA VAL A 109 -6.03 20.87 5.71
C VAL A 109 -7.03 19.93 6.38
N ILE A 110 -6.53 18.93 7.10
CA ILE A 110 -7.37 17.91 7.74
C ILE A 110 -7.16 17.94 9.25
N GLU A 111 -8.20 18.28 9.97
CA GLU A 111 -8.26 18.03 11.41
C GLU A 111 -8.66 16.57 11.63
N GLN A 112 -7.73 15.77 12.13
CA GLN A 112 -7.98 14.41 12.61
C GLN A 112 -8.36 14.48 14.10
N VAL A 113 -9.49 13.87 14.45
CA VAL A 113 -9.98 13.77 15.84
C VAL A 113 -9.96 12.30 16.23
N ASN A 114 -9.30 11.97 17.32
CA ASN A 114 -9.19 10.60 17.81
C ASN A 114 -10.21 10.32 18.93
N GLU A 115 -11.29 9.62 18.59
CA GLU A 115 -12.31 9.09 19.52
C GLU A 115 -12.11 7.57 19.78
N LEU A 116 -10.99 7.00 19.32
CA LEU A 116 -10.59 5.63 19.65
C LEU A 116 -10.03 5.57 21.08
N ASP A 117 -9.79 4.36 21.55
CA ASP A 117 -9.08 4.05 22.80
C ASP A 117 -7.57 3.78 22.59
N VAL A 118 -7.06 3.96 21.38
CA VAL A 118 -5.66 3.79 21.00
C VAL A 118 -5.09 5.08 20.42
N SER A 119 -3.77 5.28 20.55
CA SER A 119 -3.06 6.35 19.85
C SER A 119 -2.95 6.03 18.34
N THR A 120 -2.89 7.07 17.53
CA THR A 120 -2.77 6.95 16.06
C THR A 120 -1.74 7.92 15.50
N VAL A 121 -1.26 7.62 14.31
CA VAL A 121 -0.49 8.54 13.45
C VAL A 121 -1.06 8.44 12.05
N VAL A 122 -1.26 9.56 11.35
CA VAL A 122 -1.74 9.52 9.96
C VAL A 122 -0.61 9.83 9.01
N HIS A 123 -0.24 8.87 8.16
CA HIS A 123 0.67 9.05 7.04
C HIS A 123 -0.12 9.22 5.74
N LEU A 124 0.25 10.19 4.92
CA LEU A 124 -0.22 10.31 3.54
C LEU A 124 0.78 9.65 2.61
N HIS A 125 0.55 8.38 2.30
CA HIS A 125 1.41 7.55 1.48
C HIS A 125 1.46 8.05 0.02
N GLY A 126 2.66 8.35 -0.46
CA GLY A 126 2.90 8.97 -1.76
C GLY A 126 2.75 10.49 -1.75
N GLY A 127 2.52 11.10 -0.57
CA GLY A 127 2.38 12.55 -0.42
C GLY A 127 3.71 13.30 -0.47
N HIS A 128 3.80 14.35 -1.29
CA HIS A 128 4.88 15.33 -1.23
C HIS A 128 4.55 16.36 -0.16
N THR A 129 4.86 16.03 1.11
CA THR A 129 4.37 16.71 2.30
C THR A 129 5.50 17.23 3.20
N PRO A 130 5.28 18.34 3.93
CA PRO A 130 6.20 18.74 5.00
C PRO A 130 6.34 17.67 6.08
N ALA A 131 7.52 17.50 6.66
CA ALA A 131 7.82 16.51 7.70
C ALA A 131 6.81 16.53 8.87
N ALA A 132 6.31 17.71 9.27
CA ALA A 132 5.31 17.86 10.34
C ALA A 132 3.92 17.25 9.99
N SER A 133 3.67 16.94 8.72
CA SER A 133 2.42 16.33 8.23
C SER A 133 2.66 14.99 7.51
N ASP A 134 3.88 14.46 7.57
CA ASP A 134 4.23 13.21 6.89
C ASP A 134 3.79 11.96 7.68
N GLY A 135 3.55 12.08 8.98
CA GLY A 135 3.19 10.95 9.82
C GLY A 135 4.41 10.23 10.43
N TRP A 136 5.29 11.00 11.08
CA TRP A 136 6.37 10.41 11.87
C TRP A 136 5.81 9.47 12.93
N PRO A 137 6.26 8.21 13.07
CA PRO A 137 5.58 7.17 13.85
C PRO A 137 5.48 7.43 15.35
N LEU A 138 6.21 8.41 15.87
CA LEU A 138 6.13 8.86 17.26
C LEU A 138 5.37 10.18 17.44
N ASP A 139 4.84 10.79 16.35
CA ASP A 139 4.02 12.00 16.41
C ASP A 139 2.56 11.63 16.69
N LEU A 140 2.31 11.18 17.92
CA LEU A 140 1.09 10.53 18.31
C LEU A 140 -0.11 11.50 18.42
N LEU A 141 -1.23 11.07 17.88
CA LEU A 141 -2.55 11.61 18.16
C LEU A 141 -3.21 10.73 19.23
N MET A 142 -3.17 11.21 20.46
CA MET A 142 -3.71 10.52 21.64
C MET A 142 -5.25 10.59 21.67
N PRO A 143 -5.92 9.60 22.29
CA PRO A 143 -7.37 9.63 22.49
C PRO A 143 -7.86 10.90 23.19
N ALA A 144 -9.04 11.40 22.78
CA ALA A 144 -9.67 12.58 23.40
C ALA A 144 -10.03 12.32 24.88
N GLY A 145 -10.30 11.07 25.26
CA GLY A 145 -10.67 10.65 26.62
C GLY A 145 -9.51 10.42 27.59
N GLY A 146 -8.24 10.61 27.19
CA GLY A 146 -7.07 10.42 28.05
C GLY A 146 -6.22 9.20 27.68
N GLN A 147 -5.80 8.37 28.64
CA GLN A 147 -4.87 7.26 28.41
C GLN A 147 -5.46 6.20 27.45
N GLY A 148 -4.84 5.99 26.29
CA GLY A 148 -5.15 4.89 25.39
C GLY A 148 -4.40 3.59 25.77
N GLU A 149 -4.87 2.45 25.26
CA GLU A 149 -4.28 1.13 25.55
C GLU A 149 -2.77 1.05 25.26
N HIS A 150 -2.28 1.83 24.28
CA HIS A 150 -0.86 1.84 23.89
C HIS A 150 -0.02 2.92 24.58
N ALA A 151 -0.62 3.78 25.42
CA ALA A 151 0.10 4.88 26.06
C ALA A 151 1.25 4.43 26.99
N GLY A 152 1.20 3.20 27.50
CA GLY A 152 2.23 2.62 28.36
C GLY A 152 3.36 1.87 27.63
N HIS A 153 3.19 1.56 26.34
CA HIS A 153 4.17 0.79 25.54
C HIS A 153 5.15 1.66 24.76
N HIS A 154 4.85 2.96 24.59
CA HIS A 154 5.77 3.88 23.93
C HIS A 154 6.95 4.24 24.84
N THR A 155 7.92 3.35 24.92
CA THR A 155 9.20 3.61 25.63
C THR A 155 10.12 4.57 24.86
N MET A 156 9.84 4.78 23.55
CA MET A 156 10.61 5.68 22.72
C MET A 156 10.14 7.13 22.90
N THR A 157 11.05 8.01 23.23
CA THR A 157 10.82 9.46 23.36
C THR A 157 11.32 10.17 22.10
N GLY A 158 10.66 11.27 21.71
CA GLY A 158 11.18 12.13 20.62
C GLY A 158 10.17 12.47 19.53
N GLY A 159 8.88 12.20 19.74
CA GLY A 159 7.78 12.64 18.89
C GLY A 159 6.99 13.81 19.50
N ASP A 160 6.12 14.41 18.69
CA ASP A 160 5.14 15.43 19.12
C ASP A 160 3.79 14.76 19.43
N MET A 161 3.36 14.79 20.67
CA MET A 161 2.07 14.21 21.11
C MET A 161 0.98 15.29 21.14
N LYS A 162 -0.16 15.01 20.52
CA LYS A 162 -1.37 15.85 20.57
C LYS A 162 -2.52 15.09 21.19
N MET A 163 -3.25 15.75 22.09
CA MET A 163 -4.43 15.17 22.73
C MET A 163 -5.69 15.48 21.94
N GLY A 164 -6.48 14.46 21.60
CA GLY A 164 -7.80 14.57 21.02
C GLY A 164 -7.84 14.96 19.55
N SER A 165 -7.03 15.92 19.10
CA SER A 165 -6.98 16.29 17.69
C SER A 165 -5.59 16.71 17.22
N ARG A 166 -5.33 16.49 15.92
CA ARG A 166 -4.12 16.91 15.21
C ARG A 166 -4.48 17.39 13.80
N THR A 167 -3.86 18.48 13.38
CA THR A 167 -4.04 19.01 12.04
C THR A 167 -2.88 18.61 11.13
N TYR A 168 -3.22 18.03 9.99
CA TYR A 168 -2.30 17.73 8.89
C TYR A 168 -2.54 18.71 7.75
N THR A 169 -1.46 19.19 7.15
CA THR A 169 -1.51 20.16 6.03
C THR A 169 -0.76 19.61 4.83
N TYR A 170 -1.48 19.35 3.77
CA TYR A 170 -0.97 18.77 2.54
C TYR A 170 -1.01 19.83 1.42
N PRO A 171 0.15 20.32 0.96
CA PRO A 171 0.19 21.32 -0.11
C PRO A 171 -0.30 20.81 -1.47
N ASN A 172 -0.31 19.49 -1.65
CA ASN A 172 -0.64 18.79 -2.90
C ASN A 172 0.17 19.30 -4.12
N THR A 173 1.43 19.71 -3.89
CA THR A 173 2.31 20.20 -4.96
C THR A 173 2.92 19.07 -5.78
N GLN A 174 2.07 18.16 -6.25
CA GLN A 174 2.43 16.97 -7.01
C GLN A 174 1.44 16.72 -8.14
N ARG A 175 1.80 15.85 -9.07
CA ARG A 175 0.97 15.45 -10.20
C ARG A 175 -0.29 14.68 -9.75
N ALA A 176 -1.28 14.63 -10.64
CA ALA A 176 -2.43 13.76 -10.45
C ALA A 176 -2.01 12.32 -10.20
N ALA A 177 -2.47 11.74 -9.09
CA ALA A 177 -2.18 10.38 -8.68
C ALA A 177 -3.21 9.88 -7.67
N MET A 178 -3.35 8.57 -7.55
CA MET A 178 -4.07 7.97 -6.43
C MET A 178 -3.08 7.69 -5.30
N LEU A 179 -3.14 8.52 -4.28
CA LEU A 179 -2.49 8.33 -2.98
C LEU A 179 -3.46 7.62 -2.04
N TRP A 180 -2.98 7.26 -0.88
CA TRP A 180 -3.82 6.74 0.20
C TRP A 180 -3.29 7.22 1.55
N TYR A 181 -4.09 7.18 2.59
CA TYR A 181 -3.68 7.54 3.94
C TYR A 181 -3.98 6.38 4.88
N HIS A 182 -3.10 6.15 5.83
CA HIS A 182 -3.23 5.05 6.77
C HIS A 182 -2.56 5.37 8.10
N ASP A 183 -2.86 4.55 9.10
CA ASP A 183 -2.17 4.63 10.38
C ASP A 183 -0.69 4.23 10.22
N HIS A 184 0.17 4.93 10.95
CA HIS A 184 1.62 4.72 10.96
C HIS A 184 2.21 4.78 12.37
N THR A 185 1.43 4.32 13.36
CA THR A 185 1.83 4.31 14.77
C THR A 185 2.91 3.28 15.01
N MET A 186 4.02 3.70 15.61
CA MET A 186 5.14 2.80 15.95
C MET A 186 4.64 1.54 16.66
N ASP A 187 5.06 0.37 16.19
CA ASP A 187 4.75 -0.97 16.69
C ASP A 187 3.26 -1.41 16.52
N TYR A 188 2.40 -0.56 15.90
CA TYR A 188 0.95 -0.81 15.81
C TYR A 188 0.35 -0.53 14.43
N THR A 189 1.14 -0.20 13.42
CA THR A 189 0.65 0.03 12.05
C THR A 189 -0.16 -1.16 11.54
N ALA A 190 0.38 -2.37 11.68
CA ALA A 190 -0.23 -3.59 11.15
C ALA A 190 -1.62 -3.89 11.75
N PRO A 191 -1.81 -3.96 13.09
CA PRO A 191 -3.13 -4.20 13.67
C PRO A 191 -4.12 -3.07 13.43
N GLN A 192 -3.68 -1.82 13.34
CA GLN A 192 -4.57 -0.68 13.15
C GLN A 192 -5.04 -0.56 11.69
N VAL A 193 -4.16 -0.75 10.72
CA VAL A 193 -4.54 -0.86 9.30
C VAL A 193 -5.41 -2.11 9.08
N TYR A 194 -5.08 -3.24 9.71
CA TYR A 194 -5.92 -4.44 9.62
C TYR A 194 -7.34 -4.19 10.10
N ARG A 195 -7.53 -3.36 11.14
CA ARG A 195 -8.84 -3.00 11.70
C ARG A 195 -9.56 -1.89 10.94
N GLY A 196 -8.91 -1.22 9.95
CA GLY A 196 -9.60 -0.31 9.03
C GLY A 196 -9.08 1.13 9.00
N LEU A 197 -7.97 1.46 9.66
CA LEU A 197 -7.41 2.82 9.62
C LEU A 197 -6.64 3.08 8.32
N PHE A 198 -7.37 3.12 7.19
CA PHE A 198 -6.89 3.52 5.86
C PHE A 198 -8.01 4.09 5.00
N GLY A 199 -7.65 4.89 3.99
CA GLY A 199 -8.56 5.47 3.01
C GLY A 199 -7.82 6.09 1.83
N LEU A 200 -8.54 6.61 0.85
CA LEU A 200 -7.98 7.12 -0.40
C LEU A 200 -7.83 8.65 -0.42
N HIS A 201 -6.76 9.11 -1.09
CA HIS A 201 -6.51 10.53 -1.36
C HIS A 201 -6.13 10.69 -2.83
N ILE A 202 -7.08 11.12 -3.66
CA ILE A 202 -6.92 11.24 -5.10
C ILE A 202 -6.59 12.69 -5.44
N VAL A 203 -5.41 12.92 -5.98
CA VAL A 203 -4.99 14.23 -6.49
C VAL A 203 -5.36 14.31 -7.96
N ARG A 204 -6.05 15.40 -8.36
CA ARG A 204 -6.41 15.72 -9.76
C ARG A 204 -5.57 16.88 -10.25
N ASP A 205 -5.28 16.93 -11.56
CA ASP A 205 -4.64 18.07 -12.20
C ASP A 205 -5.21 18.35 -13.61
N ASP A 206 -4.77 19.46 -14.19
CA ASP A 206 -5.25 19.88 -15.51
C ASP A 206 -4.69 19.01 -16.63
N GLU A 207 -3.57 18.28 -16.41
CA GLU A 207 -3.02 17.35 -17.41
C GLU A 207 -3.94 16.13 -17.53
N GLU A 208 -4.33 15.52 -16.40
CA GLU A 208 -5.26 14.40 -16.37
C GLU A 208 -6.65 14.82 -16.90
N ASP A 209 -7.14 16.00 -16.52
CA ASP A 209 -8.47 16.48 -16.89
C ASP A 209 -8.68 16.66 -18.40
N ARG A 210 -7.60 16.92 -19.15
CA ARG A 210 -7.66 17.06 -20.61
C ARG A 210 -7.74 15.74 -21.36
N LEU A 211 -7.44 14.62 -20.69
CA LEU A 211 -7.47 13.31 -21.33
C LEU A 211 -8.91 12.78 -21.44
N PRO A 212 -9.28 12.17 -22.56
CA PRO A 212 -10.61 11.59 -22.75
C PRO A 212 -10.77 10.22 -22.10
N LEU A 213 -10.29 10.06 -20.87
CA LEU A 213 -10.37 8.82 -20.10
C LEU A 213 -11.79 8.64 -19.51
N PRO A 214 -12.19 7.41 -19.17
CA PRO A 214 -13.42 7.16 -18.42
C PRO A 214 -13.43 7.92 -17.09
N ARG A 215 -14.58 8.53 -16.75
CA ARG A 215 -14.78 9.41 -15.59
C ARG A 215 -16.13 9.16 -14.93
N GLY A 216 -16.33 9.77 -13.77
CA GLY A 216 -17.57 9.64 -13.00
C GLY A 216 -17.81 8.20 -12.59
N ASP A 217 -19.00 7.67 -12.86
CA ASP A 217 -19.37 6.28 -12.50
C ASP A 217 -18.54 5.21 -13.24
N ARG A 218 -17.72 5.62 -14.22
CA ARG A 218 -16.80 4.73 -14.95
C ARG A 218 -15.36 4.82 -14.46
N GLU A 219 -15.11 5.55 -13.39
CA GLU A 219 -13.83 5.61 -12.68
C GLU A 219 -14.04 5.04 -11.28
N ILE A 220 -13.50 3.85 -11.01
CA ILE A 220 -13.80 3.06 -9.82
C ILE A 220 -12.51 2.81 -9.05
N PRO A 221 -12.39 3.31 -7.80
CA PRO A 221 -11.33 2.90 -6.91
C PRO A 221 -11.59 1.49 -6.38
N LEU A 222 -10.57 0.65 -6.37
CA LEU A 222 -10.59 -0.73 -5.90
C LEU A 222 -9.50 -0.94 -4.85
N VAL A 223 -9.86 -0.81 -3.58
CA VAL A 223 -8.98 -1.05 -2.45
C VAL A 223 -9.08 -2.51 -2.06
N ILE A 224 -8.04 -3.28 -2.35
CA ILE A 224 -7.98 -4.71 -2.07
C ILE A 224 -7.26 -4.91 -0.73
N ALA A 225 -7.86 -5.70 0.15
CA ALA A 225 -7.26 -6.14 1.41
C ALA A 225 -7.72 -7.56 1.71
N ASP A 226 -7.02 -8.26 2.59
CA ASP A 226 -7.42 -9.58 3.03
C ASP A 226 -7.57 -9.62 4.55
N ARG A 227 -8.54 -10.37 5.02
CA ARG A 227 -8.89 -10.48 6.45
C ARG A 227 -9.26 -11.92 6.81
N ALA A 228 -9.14 -12.23 8.09
CA ALA A 228 -9.72 -13.42 8.70
C ALA A 228 -10.71 -13.01 9.79
N PHE A 229 -11.70 -13.86 10.09
CA PHE A 229 -12.79 -13.56 10.99
C PHE A 229 -12.93 -14.65 12.06
N ASP A 230 -13.21 -14.26 13.30
CA ASP A 230 -13.56 -15.19 14.36
C ASP A 230 -15.01 -15.73 14.21
N ASP A 231 -15.43 -16.61 15.10
CA ASP A 231 -16.77 -17.22 15.07
C ASP A 231 -17.93 -16.23 15.15
N ASN A 232 -17.68 -15.01 15.65
CA ASN A 232 -18.68 -13.94 15.83
C ASN A 232 -18.63 -12.90 14.71
N GLY A 233 -17.71 -13.04 13.75
CA GLY A 233 -17.51 -12.09 12.65
C GLY A 233 -16.60 -10.91 13.00
N ALA A 234 -15.90 -10.92 14.14
CA ALA A 234 -14.87 -9.93 14.43
C ALA A 234 -13.59 -10.25 13.65
N PHE A 235 -12.78 -9.22 13.37
CA PHE A 235 -11.47 -9.44 12.76
C PHE A 235 -10.58 -10.30 13.66
N LEU A 236 -10.08 -11.38 13.10
CA LEU A 236 -9.07 -12.24 13.73
C LEU A 236 -7.68 -11.74 13.33
N TYR A 237 -6.89 -11.28 14.30
CA TYR A 237 -5.53 -10.84 14.10
C TYR A 237 -4.62 -11.44 15.19
N PRO A 238 -3.48 -12.06 14.82
CA PRO A 238 -2.67 -12.88 15.73
C PRO A 238 -1.70 -12.01 16.55
N VAL A 239 -2.21 -11.15 17.43
CA VAL A 239 -1.39 -10.32 18.32
C VAL A 239 -0.56 -11.20 19.27
N ALA A 240 0.71 -10.88 19.44
CA ALA A 240 1.58 -11.56 20.39
C ALA A 240 1.05 -11.41 21.84
N LYS A 241 1.42 -12.36 22.72
CA LYS A 241 0.88 -12.41 24.10
C LYS A 241 1.24 -11.21 24.96
N ASP A 242 2.32 -10.52 24.66
CA ASP A 242 2.75 -9.28 25.29
C ASP A 242 2.06 -8.03 24.73
N GLY A 243 1.21 -8.20 23.72
CA GLY A 243 0.43 -7.14 23.12
C GLY A 243 1.14 -6.33 22.05
N VAL A 244 2.42 -6.64 21.73
CA VAL A 244 3.21 -5.94 20.72
C VAL A 244 3.62 -6.89 19.60
N GLY A 245 3.35 -6.48 18.34
CA GLY A 245 3.65 -7.31 17.18
C GLY A 245 2.74 -8.52 17.04
N VAL A 246 3.20 -9.53 16.33
CA VAL A 246 2.45 -10.75 16.01
C VAL A 246 3.08 -12.00 16.63
N GLU A 247 2.29 -13.07 16.76
CA GLU A 247 2.81 -14.39 17.14
C GLU A 247 3.92 -14.83 16.17
N SER A 248 4.92 -15.54 16.71
CA SER A 248 6.18 -15.86 15.99
C SER A 248 5.98 -16.57 14.63
N GLN A 249 4.91 -17.33 14.46
CA GLN A 249 4.59 -17.97 13.19
C GLN A 249 4.17 -16.99 12.10
N TYR A 250 3.66 -15.81 12.46
CA TYR A 250 3.20 -14.76 11.52
C TYR A 250 4.24 -13.65 11.31
N MET A 251 5.47 -13.83 11.77
CA MET A 251 6.54 -12.82 11.62
C MET A 251 6.89 -12.50 10.15
N GLU A 252 6.57 -13.37 9.21
CA GLU A 252 6.76 -13.12 7.77
C GLU A 252 5.56 -12.39 7.14
N GLY A 253 4.48 -12.21 7.87
CA GLY A 253 3.26 -11.52 7.46
C GLY A 253 2.01 -12.30 7.77
N VAL A 254 0.92 -11.58 7.95
CA VAL A 254 -0.43 -12.13 8.17
C VAL A 254 -1.18 -12.12 6.84
N ILE A 255 -1.67 -13.30 6.42
CA ILE A 255 -2.46 -13.47 5.21
C ILE A 255 -3.85 -13.96 5.61
N GLY A 256 -4.90 -13.17 5.39
CA GLY A 256 -6.28 -13.57 5.64
C GLY A 256 -6.85 -14.46 4.52
N ASP A 257 -7.88 -15.25 4.80
CA ASP A 257 -8.50 -16.13 3.80
C ASP A 257 -9.71 -15.48 3.08
N VAL A 258 -10.12 -14.28 3.48
CA VAL A 258 -11.20 -13.50 2.87
C VAL A 258 -10.65 -12.28 2.18
N THR A 259 -10.69 -12.24 0.84
CA THR A 259 -10.35 -11.03 0.09
C THR A 259 -11.51 -10.04 0.15
N LEU A 260 -11.22 -8.84 0.64
CA LEU A 260 -12.15 -7.71 0.65
C LEU A 260 -11.77 -6.73 -0.48
N VAL A 261 -12.76 -6.24 -1.21
CA VAL A 261 -12.59 -5.10 -2.12
C VAL A 261 -13.51 -3.98 -1.63
N ASN A 262 -12.93 -2.83 -1.31
CA ASN A 262 -13.63 -1.71 -0.68
C ASN A 262 -14.40 -2.10 0.59
N GLY A 263 -13.89 -3.08 1.35
CA GLY A 263 -14.52 -3.58 2.58
C GLY A 263 -15.57 -4.67 2.39
N ALA A 264 -15.92 -5.07 1.16
CA ALA A 264 -16.88 -6.14 0.89
C ALA A 264 -16.17 -7.45 0.48
N PRO A 265 -16.61 -8.63 0.97
CA PRO A 265 -16.00 -9.91 0.64
C PRO A 265 -16.37 -10.34 -0.78
N TRP A 266 -15.35 -10.55 -1.62
CA TRP A 266 -15.51 -11.00 -3.02
C TRP A 266 -16.70 -10.35 -3.74
N PRO A 267 -16.77 -9.00 -3.83
CA PRO A 267 -17.99 -8.35 -4.28
C PRO A 267 -18.30 -8.53 -5.76
N VAL A 268 -19.52 -8.22 -6.14
CA VAL A 268 -19.94 -8.07 -7.53
C VAL A 268 -20.22 -6.61 -7.84
N HIS A 269 -19.85 -6.17 -9.03
CA HIS A 269 -20.15 -4.83 -9.55
C HIS A 269 -20.79 -4.89 -10.93
N GLU A 270 -21.91 -4.21 -11.11
CA GLU A 270 -22.56 -4.11 -12.41
C GLU A 270 -21.87 -3.05 -13.27
N VAL A 271 -21.56 -3.41 -14.52
CA VAL A 271 -20.91 -2.52 -15.49
C VAL A 271 -21.68 -2.50 -16.81
N ASP A 272 -21.62 -1.38 -17.51
CA ASP A 272 -22.01 -1.28 -18.91
C ASP A 272 -20.91 -1.94 -19.80
N ALA A 273 -21.27 -2.38 -21.00
CA ALA A 273 -20.33 -2.88 -22.00
C ALA A 273 -19.54 -1.72 -22.65
N VAL A 274 -18.70 -1.05 -21.87
CA VAL A 274 -17.86 0.12 -22.24
C VAL A 274 -16.54 0.08 -21.49
N ARG A 275 -15.67 1.08 -21.69
CA ARG A 275 -14.42 1.22 -20.93
C ARG A 275 -14.68 1.75 -19.53
N TYR A 276 -13.94 1.16 -18.57
CA TYR A 276 -13.85 1.62 -17.19
C TYR A 276 -12.41 1.91 -16.82
N ARG A 277 -12.20 2.92 -15.98
CA ARG A 277 -10.93 3.22 -15.32
C ARG A 277 -10.96 2.64 -13.92
N LEU A 278 -10.12 1.67 -13.66
CA LEU A 278 -10.01 0.99 -12.37
C LEU A 278 -8.73 1.45 -11.69
N ARG A 279 -8.85 1.96 -10.47
CA ARG A 279 -7.71 2.41 -9.67
C ARG A 279 -7.47 1.41 -8.55
N PHE A 280 -6.49 0.54 -8.73
CA PHE A 280 -6.14 -0.48 -7.77
C PHE A 280 -5.20 0.04 -6.70
N LEU A 281 -5.49 -0.29 -5.44
CA LEU A 281 -4.60 -0.20 -4.29
C LEU A 281 -4.57 -1.57 -3.61
N ASN A 282 -3.39 -2.09 -3.32
CA ASN A 282 -3.24 -3.21 -2.40
C ASN A 282 -3.03 -2.66 -0.97
N ALA A 283 -4.07 -2.72 -0.14
CA ALA A 283 -4.05 -2.33 1.27
C ALA A 283 -3.98 -3.54 2.23
N SER A 284 -3.52 -4.69 1.74
CA SER A 284 -3.21 -5.86 2.56
C SER A 284 -1.99 -5.61 3.42
N ASN A 285 -1.92 -6.24 4.58
CA ASN A 285 -0.75 -6.16 5.44
C ASN A 285 0.50 -6.78 4.77
N ALA A 286 0.36 -8.00 4.21
CA ALA A 286 1.47 -8.75 3.63
C ALA A 286 1.16 -9.38 2.27
N ARG A 287 -0.14 -9.63 1.95
CA ARG A 287 -0.53 -10.37 0.75
C ARG A 287 -0.16 -9.64 -0.53
N ARG A 288 0.49 -10.34 -1.44
CA ARG A 288 0.72 -9.95 -2.83
C ARG A 288 -0.36 -10.55 -3.71
N TYR A 289 -0.72 -9.85 -4.78
CA TYR A 289 -1.66 -10.35 -5.77
C TYR A 289 -1.00 -10.38 -7.16
N GLU A 290 -1.28 -11.42 -7.92
CA GLU A 290 -1.17 -11.44 -9.36
C GLU A 290 -2.59 -11.46 -9.93
N LEU A 291 -3.13 -10.26 -10.14
CA LEU A 291 -4.48 -10.07 -10.62
C LEU A 291 -4.59 -10.48 -12.09
N ALA A 292 -5.64 -11.23 -12.42
CA ALA A 292 -5.96 -11.61 -13.79
C ALA A 292 -7.48 -11.71 -13.97
N PHE A 293 -7.95 -11.52 -15.19
CA PHE A 293 -9.30 -11.97 -15.54
C PHE A 293 -9.29 -13.47 -15.82
N ASP A 294 -10.21 -14.20 -15.21
CA ASP A 294 -10.22 -15.66 -15.27
C ASP A 294 -10.49 -16.16 -16.70
N GLN A 295 -11.40 -15.47 -17.41
CA GLN A 295 -11.78 -15.82 -18.77
C GLN A 295 -12.05 -14.57 -19.61
N GLY A 296 -12.01 -14.75 -20.94
CA GLY A 296 -12.39 -13.73 -21.92
C GLY A 296 -11.25 -12.84 -22.40
N PRO A 297 -11.58 -11.81 -23.18
CA PRO A 297 -10.62 -10.96 -23.87
C PRO A 297 -10.07 -9.81 -23.00
N ALA A 298 -10.62 -9.56 -21.82
CA ALA A 298 -10.23 -8.42 -21.00
C ALA A 298 -8.74 -8.45 -20.64
N LYS A 299 -8.14 -7.27 -20.71
CA LYS A 299 -6.75 -6.99 -20.34
C LYS A 299 -6.71 -5.75 -19.48
N PHE A 300 -5.61 -5.56 -18.81
CA PHE A 300 -5.31 -4.31 -18.12
C PHE A 300 -4.51 -3.41 -19.05
N VAL A 301 -5.02 -2.23 -19.37
CA VAL A 301 -4.24 -1.20 -20.03
C VAL A 301 -3.79 -0.21 -18.97
N GLN A 302 -2.57 -0.38 -18.48
CA GLN A 302 -2.00 0.50 -17.46
C GLN A 302 -1.78 1.89 -18.04
N ILE A 303 -2.34 2.89 -17.36
CA ILE A 303 -2.19 4.30 -17.70
C ILE A 303 -1.47 5.09 -16.61
N GLY A 304 -1.32 4.52 -15.41
CA GLY A 304 -0.64 5.15 -14.30
C GLY A 304 -0.10 4.16 -13.28
N SER A 305 0.77 4.64 -12.42
CA SER A 305 1.31 3.92 -11.26
C SER A 305 1.23 4.79 -10.00
N ASP A 306 2.00 4.49 -8.93
CA ASP A 306 1.95 5.19 -7.64
C ASP A 306 1.99 6.71 -7.78
N GLY A 307 2.91 7.24 -8.57
CA GLY A 307 3.14 8.67 -8.78
C GLY A 307 2.38 9.29 -9.97
N GLY A 308 1.31 8.63 -10.45
CA GLY A 308 0.41 9.18 -11.48
C GLY A 308 0.63 8.61 -12.88
N LEU A 309 0.16 9.36 -13.88
CA LEU A 309 0.11 8.89 -15.26
C LEU A 309 1.49 8.55 -15.84
N LEU A 310 1.54 7.47 -16.60
CA LEU A 310 2.68 7.10 -17.46
C LEU A 310 2.79 8.08 -18.65
N ASP A 311 3.85 7.96 -19.45
CA ASP A 311 3.97 8.69 -20.72
C ASP A 311 3.02 8.11 -21.80
N LYS A 312 2.86 6.80 -21.80
CA LYS A 312 2.03 6.04 -22.76
C LYS A 312 1.37 4.84 -22.07
N PRO A 313 0.27 4.30 -22.63
CA PRO A 313 -0.38 3.12 -22.08
C PRO A 313 0.49 1.87 -22.29
N VAL A 314 0.37 0.92 -21.33
CA VAL A 314 1.04 -0.39 -21.39
C VAL A 314 0.01 -1.49 -21.15
N GLU A 315 -0.08 -2.47 -22.07
CA GLU A 315 -0.99 -3.61 -21.90
C GLU A 315 -0.36 -4.71 -21.06
N HIS A 316 -1.15 -5.26 -20.13
CA HIS A 316 -0.78 -6.40 -19.31
C HIS A 316 -1.88 -7.47 -19.33
N LYS A 317 -1.50 -8.74 -19.27
CA LYS A 317 -2.43 -9.86 -19.06
C LYS A 317 -2.70 -10.08 -17.58
N THR A 318 -1.70 -9.83 -16.75
CA THR A 318 -1.78 -9.89 -15.30
C THR A 318 -1.22 -8.60 -14.71
N LEU A 319 -1.56 -8.29 -13.45
CA LEU A 319 -0.94 -7.22 -12.67
C LEU A 319 -0.41 -7.81 -11.37
N VAL A 320 0.90 -7.80 -11.19
CA VAL A 320 1.49 -8.11 -9.89
C VAL A 320 1.51 -6.85 -9.06
N ILE A 321 0.83 -6.89 -7.91
CA ILE A 321 0.68 -5.75 -7.02
C ILE A 321 1.04 -6.15 -5.58
N ALA A 322 2.11 -5.60 -5.05
CA ALA A 322 2.53 -5.78 -3.67
C ALA A 322 1.82 -4.81 -2.72
N PRO A 323 1.86 -5.04 -1.38
CA PRO A 323 1.32 -4.09 -0.42
C PRO A 323 1.77 -2.64 -0.68
N ALA A 324 0.83 -1.71 -0.63
CA ALA A 324 0.94 -0.28 -0.89
C ALA A 324 1.14 0.15 -2.35
N GLU A 325 1.41 -0.73 -3.28
CA GLU A 325 1.48 -0.34 -4.70
C GLU A 325 0.10 0.04 -5.24
N ARG A 326 0.08 0.96 -6.21
CA ARG A 326 -1.13 1.40 -6.93
C ARG A 326 -0.95 1.23 -8.42
N PHE A 327 -2.03 0.83 -9.07
CA PHE A 327 -2.14 0.79 -10.52
C PHE A 327 -3.40 1.53 -10.97
N ASP A 328 -3.27 2.35 -12.00
CA ASP A 328 -4.36 3.00 -12.69
C ASP A 328 -4.48 2.37 -14.07
N VAL A 329 -5.60 1.69 -14.33
CA VAL A 329 -5.77 0.90 -15.54
C VAL A 329 -7.11 1.15 -16.22
N ILE A 330 -7.15 0.95 -17.52
CA ILE A 330 -8.40 0.87 -18.29
C ILE A 330 -8.69 -0.60 -18.59
N VAL A 331 -9.95 -0.99 -18.35
CA VAL A 331 -10.52 -2.28 -18.76
C VAL A 331 -11.66 -2.03 -19.72
N ASP A 332 -11.63 -2.70 -20.87
CA ASP A 332 -12.64 -2.55 -21.92
C ASP A 332 -13.66 -3.70 -21.87
N PHE A 333 -14.84 -3.43 -21.30
CA PHE A 333 -15.94 -4.38 -21.25
C PHE A 333 -16.81 -4.37 -22.52
N SER A 334 -16.54 -3.52 -23.52
CA SER A 334 -17.30 -3.50 -24.78
C SER A 334 -17.19 -4.79 -25.59
N GLN A 335 -16.17 -5.60 -25.27
CA GLN A 335 -15.90 -6.91 -25.87
C GLN A 335 -16.84 -8.02 -25.34
N TYR A 336 -17.62 -7.73 -24.30
CA TYR A 336 -18.56 -8.66 -23.68
C TYR A 336 -20.01 -8.36 -24.06
N GLN A 337 -20.89 -9.30 -23.81
CA GLN A 337 -22.33 -9.14 -24.02
C GLN A 337 -23.06 -8.93 -22.69
N PRO A 338 -24.20 -8.25 -22.69
CA PRO A 338 -25.07 -8.20 -21.52
C PRO A 338 -25.41 -9.61 -21.02
N GLY A 339 -25.18 -9.84 -19.73
CA GLY A 339 -25.31 -11.14 -19.07
C GLY A 339 -23.99 -11.85 -18.82
N ASP A 340 -22.88 -11.41 -19.44
CA ASP A 340 -21.55 -11.99 -19.18
C ASP A 340 -21.04 -11.61 -17.79
N ASP A 341 -20.41 -12.58 -17.13
CA ASP A 341 -19.65 -12.39 -15.89
C ASP A 341 -18.16 -12.35 -16.17
N VAL A 342 -17.46 -11.35 -15.65
CA VAL A 342 -16.00 -11.17 -15.78
C VAL A 342 -15.39 -11.21 -14.39
N THR A 343 -14.75 -12.33 -14.04
CA THR A 343 -14.20 -12.53 -12.70
C THR A 343 -12.74 -12.14 -12.65
N LEU A 344 -12.40 -11.29 -11.69
CA LEU A 344 -11.03 -10.97 -11.30
C LEU A 344 -10.56 -11.97 -10.26
N VAL A 345 -9.40 -12.59 -10.49
CA VAL A 345 -8.80 -13.62 -9.63
C VAL A 345 -7.38 -13.29 -9.26
N ASN A 346 -6.88 -13.88 -8.18
CA ASN A 346 -5.48 -13.85 -7.80
C ASN A 346 -4.79 -15.16 -8.23
N LYS A 347 -3.85 -15.08 -9.17
CA LYS A 347 -3.11 -16.24 -9.69
C LYS A 347 -2.07 -16.78 -8.69
N LEU A 348 -1.54 -15.95 -7.79
CA LEU A 348 -0.60 -16.40 -6.75
C LEU A 348 -1.24 -17.36 -5.75
N ASP A 349 -2.57 -17.31 -5.59
CA ASP A 349 -3.33 -18.17 -4.69
C ASP A 349 -4.20 -19.18 -5.47
N GLY A 350 -3.68 -19.76 -6.54
CA GLY A 350 -4.39 -20.77 -7.31
C GLY A 350 -5.64 -20.28 -8.03
N SER A 351 -5.69 -19.02 -8.43
CA SER A 351 -6.84 -18.33 -9.03
C SER A 351 -7.99 -18.09 -8.04
N ALA A 352 -7.67 -17.79 -6.77
CA ALA A 352 -8.64 -17.38 -5.77
C ALA A 352 -9.43 -16.13 -6.20
N ASN A 353 -10.72 -16.12 -5.88
CA ASN A 353 -11.63 -15.03 -6.25
C ASN A 353 -11.20 -13.70 -5.60
N VAL A 354 -11.30 -12.61 -6.37
CA VAL A 354 -11.12 -11.24 -5.86
C VAL A 354 -12.43 -10.48 -5.95
N MET A 355 -12.99 -10.33 -7.14
CA MET A 355 -14.32 -9.75 -7.36
C MET A 355 -14.88 -10.16 -8.73
N ARG A 356 -16.13 -9.79 -9.00
CA ARG A 356 -16.78 -10.02 -10.28
C ARG A 356 -17.36 -8.74 -10.85
N PHE A 357 -17.22 -8.55 -12.16
CA PHE A 357 -17.95 -7.56 -12.93
C PHE A 357 -19.06 -8.27 -13.69
N LYS A 358 -20.29 -7.76 -13.58
CA LYS A 358 -21.45 -8.26 -14.33
C LYS A 358 -21.80 -7.25 -15.42
N VAL A 359 -21.65 -7.65 -16.67
CA VAL A 359 -22.00 -6.79 -17.80
C VAL A 359 -23.51 -6.76 -17.97
N THR A 360 -24.15 -5.59 -17.84
CA THR A 360 -25.60 -5.49 -17.78
C THR A 360 -26.23 -5.00 -19.06
N ARG A 361 -25.62 -4.07 -19.78
CA ARG A 361 -26.18 -3.44 -20.99
C ARG A 361 -25.10 -2.89 -21.89
N LYS A 362 -25.44 -2.68 -23.15
CA LYS A 362 -24.64 -1.86 -24.07
C LYS A 362 -24.89 -0.38 -23.80
N ALA A 363 -23.87 0.43 -23.88
CA ALA A 363 -23.95 1.88 -23.69
C ALA A 363 -23.05 2.60 -24.69
N ALA A 364 -23.28 3.89 -24.90
CA ALA A 364 -22.36 4.76 -25.64
C ALA A 364 -21.08 5.01 -24.83
N ASP A 365 -19.96 5.04 -25.51
CA ASP A 365 -18.65 5.31 -24.92
C ASP A 365 -17.85 6.27 -25.80
N GLU A 366 -17.68 7.49 -25.30
CA GLU A 366 -16.86 8.52 -25.97
C GLU A 366 -15.42 8.54 -25.45
N SER A 367 -15.12 7.71 -24.43
CA SER A 367 -13.77 7.62 -23.90
C SER A 367 -12.82 6.96 -24.88
N ARG A 368 -11.54 7.30 -24.76
CA ARG A 368 -10.47 6.66 -25.52
C ARG A 368 -9.19 6.67 -24.71
N ILE A 369 -8.27 5.80 -25.06
CA ILE A 369 -6.93 5.74 -24.47
C ILE A 369 -5.98 6.42 -25.46
N PRO A 370 -5.45 7.61 -25.13
CA PRO A 370 -4.48 8.29 -26.00
C PRO A 370 -3.14 7.55 -26.01
N ASP A 371 -2.40 7.62 -27.13
CA ASP A 371 -1.04 7.11 -27.23
C ASP A 371 -0.05 7.82 -26.31
N LYS A 372 -0.32 9.11 -26.00
CA LYS A 372 0.42 9.91 -25.03
C LYS A 372 -0.50 10.31 -23.87
N LEU A 373 -0.13 9.91 -22.67
CA LEU A 373 -0.93 10.14 -21.46
C LEU A 373 -0.46 11.36 -20.68
N SER A 374 0.84 11.63 -20.65
CA SER A 374 1.37 12.73 -19.86
C SER A 374 2.68 13.28 -20.39
N SER A 375 3.11 14.40 -19.79
CA SER A 375 4.44 14.98 -19.99
C SER A 375 5.55 14.22 -19.24
N TYR A 376 5.24 13.10 -18.58
CA TYR A 376 6.24 12.27 -17.93
C TYR A 376 7.36 11.91 -18.91
N ALA A 377 8.59 12.02 -18.42
CA ALA A 377 9.77 11.52 -19.11
C ALA A 377 10.66 10.76 -18.12
N ALA A 378 11.20 9.64 -18.56
CA ALA A 378 12.25 8.99 -17.81
C ALA A 378 13.46 9.93 -17.69
N VAL A 379 13.94 10.12 -16.47
CA VAL A 379 15.13 10.94 -16.20
C VAL A 379 16.36 10.08 -16.50
N PRO A 380 17.23 10.47 -17.44
CA PRO A 380 18.49 9.78 -17.65
C PRO A 380 19.32 9.79 -16.37
N GLU A 381 19.95 8.66 -16.01
CA GLU A 381 20.85 8.59 -14.85
C GLU A 381 22.03 9.56 -15.06
N PRO A 382 22.16 10.65 -14.26
CA PRO A 382 23.29 11.56 -14.38
C PRO A 382 24.59 10.86 -13.96
N ALA A 383 25.73 11.26 -14.51
CA ALA A 383 27.02 10.72 -14.12
C ALA A 383 27.44 11.23 -12.71
N GLY A 384 28.18 10.41 -11.96
CA GLY A 384 28.79 10.81 -10.70
C GLY A 384 27.84 10.96 -9.50
N LEU A 385 26.67 10.34 -9.55
CA LEU A 385 25.68 10.38 -8.47
C LEU A 385 26.17 9.71 -7.20
N ILE A 386 25.69 10.22 -6.07
CA ILE A 386 25.79 9.52 -4.77
C ILE A 386 24.98 8.22 -4.88
N LYS A 387 25.58 7.11 -4.48
CA LYS A 387 24.93 5.81 -4.40
C LYS A 387 24.79 5.41 -2.95
N ARG A 388 23.56 5.05 -2.56
CA ARG A 388 23.28 4.53 -1.21
C ARG A 388 22.78 3.11 -1.31
N LEU A 389 23.19 2.27 -0.35
CA LEU A 389 22.78 0.89 -0.26
C LEU A 389 21.91 0.70 0.98
N TRP A 390 20.70 0.17 0.76
CA TRP A 390 19.74 -0.17 1.80
C TRP A 390 19.52 -1.69 1.78
N ARG A 391 19.89 -2.35 2.86
CA ARG A 391 19.77 -3.81 3.01
C ARG A 391 18.62 -4.14 3.92
N PHE A 392 17.58 -4.75 3.37
CA PHE A 392 16.40 -5.24 4.09
C PHE A 392 16.64 -6.72 4.39
N ARG A 393 16.75 -7.10 5.67
CA ARG A 393 17.11 -8.47 6.06
C ARG A 393 16.56 -8.86 7.41
N ARG A 394 16.33 -10.14 7.60
CA ARG A 394 16.29 -10.70 8.94
C ARG A 394 17.61 -10.42 9.68
N GLY A 395 17.49 -10.13 10.97
CA GLY A 395 18.63 -9.84 11.81
C GLY A 395 18.28 -9.80 13.28
N ASP A 396 19.24 -9.37 14.08
CA ASP A 396 19.02 -9.08 15.48
C ASP A 396 18.49 -7.65 15.61
N ALA A 397 17.25 -7.54 16.08
CA ALA A 397 16.57 -6.28 16.32
C ALA A 397 16.56 -5.97 17.83
N GLY A 398 17.75 -5.73 18.41
CA GLY A 398 17.87 -5.37 19.83
C GLY A 398 17.80 -6.56 20.79
N GLY A 399 18.36 -7.70 20.42
CA GLY A 399 18.39 -8.93 21.22
C GLY A 399 17.30 -9.95 20.87
N HIS A 400 16.44 -9.63 19.89
CA HIS A 400 15.40 -10.51 19.37
C HIS A 400 15.59 -10.73 17.88
N LYS A 401 15.21 -11.91 17.39
CA LYS A 401 15.10 -12.13 15.93
C LYS A 401 13.98 -11.24 15.40
N GLY A 402 14.30 -10.41 14.43
CA GLY A 402 13.36 -9.46 13.82
C GLY A 402 13.84 -9.04 12.44
N TRP A 403 13.41 -7.86 12.01
CA TRP A 403 13.71 -7.30 10.72
C TRP A 403 14.60 -6.07 10.86
N THR A 404 15.52 -5.87 9.94
CA THR A 404 16.51 -4.79 10.01
C THR A 404 16.71 -4.10 8.67
N ILE A 405 17.05 -2.82 8.72
CA ILE A 405 17.61 -2.10 7.57
C ILE A 405 19.10 -1.79 7.88
N ASN A 406 19.99 -2.20 6.98
CA ASN A 406 21.44 -2.08 7.15
C ASN A 406 21.97 -2.73 8.45
N GLY A 407 21.31 -3.83 8.90
CA GLY A 407 21.67 -4.56 10.10
C GLY A 407 21.32 -3.84 11.41
N LYS A 408 20.40 -2.87 11.36
CA LYS A 408 19.90 -2.13 12.52
C LYS A 408 18.39 -2.21 12.59
N ALA A 409 17.85 -2.36 13.78
CA ALA A 409 16.47 -2.06 14.09
C ALA A 409 16.24 -0.55 14.00
N PHE A 410 15.00 -0.13 13.84
CA PHE A 410 14.65 1.29 13.83
C PHE A 410 15.04 1.97 15.15
N ASP A 411 15.75 3.08 15.04
CA ASP A 411 16.04 4.00 16.15
C ASP A 411 15.72 5.42 15.67
N PRO A 412 14.68 6.07 16.22
CA PRO A 412 14.24 7.40 15.80
C PRO A 412 15.27 8.51 16.00
N LYS A 413 16.32 8.24 16.77
CA LYS A 413 17.45 9.17 17.02
C LYS A 413 18.56 9.05 15.98
N VAL A 414 18.55 7.99 15.15
CA VAL A 414 19.61 7.68 14.20
C VAL A 414 19.14 7.95 12.78
N MET A 415 19.63 9.05 12.18
CA MET A 415 19.49 9.28 10.74
C MET A 415 20.53 8.44 9.99
N GLN A 416 20.06 7.41 9.27
CA GLN A 416 20.96 6.54 8.50
C GLN A 416 21.49 7.21 7.22
N ALA A 417 20.83 8.29 6.77
CA ALA A 417 21.31 9.11 5.66
C ALA A 417 20.94 10.59 5.86
N GLN A 418 21.80 11.47 5.37
CA GLN A 418 21.47 12.87 5.10
C GLN A 418 21.47 13.08 3.59
N VAL A 419 20.41 13.69 3.07
CA VAL A 419 20.14 13.86 1.65
C VAL A 419 19.95 15.34 1.35
N LYS A 420 20.68 15.84 0.38
CA LYS A 420 20.54 17.24 -0.04
C LYS A 420 19.33 17.39 -0.95
N LEU A 421 18.52 18.44 -0.69
CA LEU A 421 17.43 18.79 -1.59
C LEU A 421 17.93 19.10 -3.00
N ASP A 422 17.08 18.83 -3.99
CA ASP A 422 17.28 19.10 -5.41
C ASP A 422 18.43 18.35 -6.08
N GLN A 423 19.01 17.35 -5.39
CA GLN A 423 20.06 16.49 -5.95
C GLN A 423 19.50 15.09 -6.23
N TYR A 424 19.85 14.53 -7.38
CA TYR A 424 19.57 13.13 -7.68
C TYR A 424 20.55 12.23 -6.93
N GLU A 425 20.03 11.12 -6.40
CA GLU A 425 20.79 10.01 -5.85
C GLU A 425 20.31 8.68 -6.45
N VAL A 426 21.17 7.69 -6.49
CA VAL A 426 20.79 6.29 -6.77
C VAL A 426 20.73 5.55 -5.46
N TRP A 427 19.55 5.02 -5.15
CA TRP A 427 19.37 4.15 -3.99
C TRP A 427 19.24 2.71 -4.46
N SER A 428 20.08 1.82 -3.91
CA SER A 428 20.07 0.38 -4.19
C SER A 428 19.41 -0.35 -3.05
N PHE A 429 18.31 -1.04 -3.32
CA PHE A 429 17.61 -1.88 -2.36
C PHE A 429 18.02 -3.33 -2.56
N VAL A 430 18.40 -4.01 -1.48
CA VAL A 430 18.85 -5.41 -1.48
C VAL A 430 18.10 -6.17 -0.41
N THR A 431 17.58 -7.33 -0.73
CA THR A 431 16.77 -8.11 0.20
C THR A 431 17.16 -9.58 0.27
N ASP A 432 16.68 -10.29 1.30
CA ASP A 432 16.75 -11.75 1.48
C ASP A 432 15.45 -12.45 1.09
N VAL A 433 14.28 -11.86 1.40
CA VAL A 433 12.95 -12.33 1.04
C VAL A 433 12.18 -11.23 0.32
N HIS A 434 10.89 -11.45 0.03
CA HIS A 434 10.06 -10.38 -0.54
C HIS A 434 9.87 -9.22 0.43
N HIS A 435 10.16 -7.99 -0.03
CA HIS A 435 9.89 -6.76 0.71
C HIS A 435 9.36 -5.69 -0.25
N PRO A 436 8.12 -5.23 -0.10
CA PRO A 436 7.69 -3.97 -0.73
C PRO A 436 8.37 -2.81 0.00
N VAL A 437 9.28 -2.11 -0.67
CA VAL A 437 10.04 -1.01 -0.08
C VAL A 437 9.40 0.31 -0.44
N HIS A 438 9.02 1.06 0.58
CA HIS A 438 8.45 2.41 0.47
C HIS A 438 9.45 3.48 0.90
N VAL A 439 9.44 4.60 0.17
CA VAL A 439 10.24 5.80 0.47
C VAL A 439 9.30 6.99 0.64
N HIS A 440 9.34 7.61 1.81
CA HIS A 440 8.56 8.81 2.11
C HIS A 440 9.02 10.04 1.31
N LEU A 441 8.16 11.04 1.21
CA LEU A 441 8.35 12.37 0.63
C LEU A 441 8.41 12.39 -0.89
N ALA A 442 9.21 11.55 -1.54
CA ALA A 442 9.47 11.70 -2.97
C ALA A 442 9.24 10.40 -3.75
N PRO A 443 8.57 10.47 -4.90
CA PRO A 443 8.55 9.35 -5.81
C PRO A 443 9.92 9.16 -6.46
N PHE A 444 10.20 7.94 -6.89
CA PHE A 444 11.43 7.53 -7.57
C PHE A 444 11.11 6.85 -8.91
N GLN A 445 12.13 6.68 -9.74
CA GLN A 445 12.07 5.86 -10.95
C GLN A 445 12.95 4.63 -10.77
N VAL A 446 12.43 3.45 -11.11
CA VAL A 446 13.24 2.23 -11.13
C VAL A 446 14.17 2.29 -12.35
N LEU A 447 15.47 2.22 -12.10
CA LEU A 447 16.50 2.24 -13.14
C LEU A 447 16.80 0.84 -13.68
N ARG A 448 16.86 -0.16 -12.77
CA ARG A 448 17.24 -1.52 -13.11
C ARG A 448 16.92 -2.53 -12.01
N ARG A 449 16.79 -3.78 -12.39
CA ARG A 449 16.65 -4.94 -11.50
C ARG A 449 17.74 -5.96 -11.77
N GLY A 450 18.46 -6.40 -10.75
CA GLY A 450 19.53 -7.40 -10.90
C GLY A 450 20.64 -7.01 -11.90
N GLY A 451 20.81 -5.72 -12.19
CA GLY A 451 21.74 -5.21 -13.19
C GLY A 451 21.23 -5.24 -14.65
N GLY A 452 19.97 -5.69 -14.88
CA GLY A 452 19.26 -5.61 -16.15
C GLY A 452 18.32 -4.41 -16.25
N ASP A 453 17.40 -4.43 -17.18
CA ASP A 453 16.37 -3.38 -17.36
C ASP A 453 15.35 -3.38 -16.21
N PRO A 454 14.56 -2.29 -16.05
CA PRO A 454 13.40 -2.29 -15.18
C PRO A 454 12.42 -3.42 -15.47
N GLY A 455 11.69 -3.86 -14.46
CA GLY A 455 10.65 -4.89 -14.62
C GLY A 455 9.41 -4.38 -15.35
N GLU A 456 8.53 -5.29 -15.72
CA GLU A 456 7.31 -5.03 -16.48
C GLU A 456 6.40 -3.98 -15.81
N TYR A 457 6.38 -3.93 -14.46
CA TYR A 457 5.50 -3.06 -13.66
C TYR A 457 6.21 -1.84 -13.05
N ASP A 458 7.48 -1.60 -13.44
CA ASP A 458 8.31 -0.53 -12.87
C ASP A 458 8.15 0.82 -13.56
N GLY A 459 7.32 0.88 -14.59
CA GLY A 459 7.11 2.10 -15.38
C GLY A 459 6.52 3.25 -14.57
N GLY A 460 6.96 4.48 -14.88
CA GLY A 460 6.45 5.70 -14.26
C GLY A 460 7.19 6.12 -12.98
N TRP A 461 6.52 6.97 -12.21
CA TRP A 461 6.96 7.38 -10.89
C TRP A 461 6.35 6.44 -9.85
N LYS A 462 7.18 5.86 -9.01
CA LYS A 462 6.76 4.96 -7.93
C LYS A 462 7.22 5.52 -6.59
N ASP A 463 6.55 5.12 -5.53
CA ASP A 463 6.98 5.36 -4.16
C ASP A 463 7.16 4.05 -3.38
N THR A 464 6.65 2.96 -3.94
CA THR A 464 6.76 1.60 -3.41
C THR A 464 7.24 0.66 -4.50
N VAL A 465 8.20 -0.20 -4.22
CA VAL A 465 8.71 -1.21 -5.16
C VAL A 465 8.84 -2.57 -4.49
N ASP A 466 8.22 -3.59 -5.07
CA ASP A 466 8.34 -4.96 -4.62
C ASP A 466 9.70 -5.55 -5.02
N ILE A 467 10.49 -5.93 -4.03
CA ILE A 467 11.81 -6.54 -4.24
C ILE A 467 11.73 -8.03 -3.94
N ARG A 468 12.17 -8.82 -4.91
CA ARG A 468 12.12 -10.28 -4.85
C ARG A 468 13.30 -10.85 -4.05
N PRO A 469 13.20 -12.09 -3.57
CA PRO A 469 14.31 -12.74 -2.86
C PRO A 469 15.62 -12.69 -3.63
N ALA A 470 16.70 -12.29 -2.94
CA ALA A 470 18.06 -12.16 -3.49
C ALA A 470 18.18 -11.20 -4.70
N GLU A 471 17.28 -10.23 -4.80
CA GLU A 471 17.29 -9.22 -5.85
C GLU A 471 17.94 -7.91 -5.37
N VAL A 472 18.46 -7.15 -6.34
CA VAL A 472 18.92 -5.76 -6.18
C VAL A 472 18.09 -4.90 -7.10
N VAL A 473 17.47 -3.84 -6.57
CA VAL A 473 16.75 -2.84 -7.35
C VAL A 473 17.40 -1.48 -7.15
N ASP A 474 17.83 -0.86 -8.25
CA ASP A 474 18.34 0.51 -8.24
C ASP A 474 17.26 1.49 -8.64
N VAL A 475 17.04 2.52 -7.83
CA VAL A 475 16.09 3.59 -8.10
C VAL A 475 16.78 4.95 -8.16
N LEU A 476 16.27 5.84 -9.01
CA LEU A 476 16.66 7.22 -9.10
C LEU A 476 15.68 8.06 -8.29
N VAL A 477 16.16 8.74 -7.26
CA VAL A 477 15.33 9.56 -6.38
C VAL A 477 15.88 10.99 -6.28
N LYS A 478 14.98 11.96 -6.13
CA LYS A 478 15.32 13.35 -5.85
C LYS A 478 14.29 13.93 -4.88
N PHE A 479 14.76 14.36 -3.73
CA PHE A 479 13.93 15.05 -2.73
C PHE A 479 13.90 16.54 -3.00
N THR A 480 12.74 17.15 -2.86
CA THR A 480 12.55 18.59 -3.15
C THR A 480 11.74 19.27 -2.06
N ALA A 481 11.84 20.59 -1.97
CA ALA A 481 11.02 21.51 -1.19
C ALA A 481 11.06 21.34 0.34
N HIS A 482 10.95 20.14 0.87
CA HIS A 482 10.71 19.92 2.30
C HIS A 482 11.94 19.36 3.00
N LYS A 483 12.47 20.12 3.98
CA LYS A 483 13.51 19.67 4.91
C LYS A 483 12.89 18.97 6.10
N GLY A 484 13.61 18.01 6.65
CA GLY A 484 13.18 17.30 7.85
C GLY A 484 13.50 15.81 7.84
N LYS A 485 12.89 15.10 8.79
CA LYS A 485 13.05 13.66 8.97
C LYS A 485 11.96 12.91 8.23
N TYR A 486 12.37 11.87 7.54
CA TYR A 486 11.50 10.99 6.76
C TYR A 486 11.93 9.55 6.90
N LEU A 487 11.12 8.63 6.41
CA LEU A 487 11.33 7.19 6.53
C LEU A 487 11.57 6.51 5.18
N ILE A 488 12.30 5.42 5.25
CA ILE A 488 12.29 4.32 4.30
C ILE A 488 11.99 3.05 5.09
N HIS A 489 11.06 2.23 4.63
CA HIS A 489 10.67 1.02 5.33
C HIS A 489 10.13 -0.06 4.39
N CYS A 490 10.00 -1.27 4.92
CA CYS A 490 9.25 -2.33 4.28
C CYS A 490 7.76 -2.10 4.50
N HIS A 491 6.92 -2.22 3.48
CA HIS A 491 5.47 -2.10 3.58
C HIS A 491 4.74 -3.45 3.70
N ASN A 492 5.44 -4.51 4.09
CA ASN A 492 4.84 -5.59 4.84
C ASN A 492 4.70 -5.10 6.28
N LEU A 493 3.47 -4.88 6.73
CA LEU A 493 3.20 -4.14 7.95
C LEU A 493 3.69 -4.87 9.21
N GLU A 494 3.71 -6.20 9.19
CA GLU A 494 4.29 -7.00 10.27
C GLU A 494 5.81 -6.81 10.34
N HIS A 495 6.50 -6.65 9.17
CA HIS A 495 7.92 -6.31 9.15
C HIS A 495 8.19 -4.90 9.65
N GLU A 496 7.34 -3.94 9.26
CA GLU A 496 7.39 -2.55 9.70
C GLU A 496 7.30 -2.45 11.21
N ASP A 497 6.26 -3.05 11.82
CA ASP A 497 6.04 -3.04 13.28
C ASP A 497 7.16 -3.76 14.04
N MET A 498 7.85 -4.71 13.41
CA MET A 498 9.05 -5.34 13.95
C MET A 498 10.34 -4.59 13.58
N ALA A 499 10.26 -3.26 13.44
CA ALA A 499 11.36 -2.31 13.28
C ALA A 499 12.09 -2.33 11.93
N MET A 500 11.47 -2.84 10.83
CA MET A 500 12.04 -2.75 9.49
C MET A 500 11.85 -1.36 8.88
N MET A 501 12.31 -0.36 9.59
CA MET A 501 12.32 1.05 9.20
C MET A 501 13.72 1.65 9.35
N ALA A 502 13.97 2.73 8.63
CA ALA A 502 15.14 3.58 8.80
C ALA A 502 14.78 5.04 8.54
N ALA A 503 15.37 5.93 9.34
CA ALA A 503 15.19 7.35 9.18
C ALA A 503 16.29 7.96 8.28
N PHE A 504 15.89 8.90 7.44
CA PHE A 504 16.80 9.80 6.73
C PHE A 504 16.36 11.25 6.92
N GLU A 505 17.27 12.17 6.72
CA GLU A 505 17.02 13.60 6.86
C GLU A 505 17.32 14.32 5.54
N THR A 506 16.37 15.12 5.07
CA THR A 506 16.56 16.06 3.96
C THR A 506 17.08 17.39 4.48
N ILE A 507 18.18 17.93 3.90
CA ILE A 507 18.90 19.14 4.38
C ILE A 507 19.05 20.21 3.29
#